data_1ca125f4afcc7265f6e4920946d13602
#
_entry.id   1ca125f4afcc7265f6e4920946d13602
#
_cell.length_a   1.000
_cell.length_b   1.000
_cell.length_c   1.000
_cell.angle_alpha   90.00
_cell.angle_beta   90.00
_cell.angle_gamma   90.00
#
_symmetry.space_group_name_H-M   'P 1'
#
loop_
_entity.id
_entity.type
_entity.pdbx_description
1 polymer ?
#
loop_
_entity_poly.entity_id
_entity_poly.type
_entity_poly.pdbx_seq_one_letter_code
_entity_poly.pdbx_strand_id
1 'polypeptide(L)' 'MIEKKLKAVFSFSKTSDAMKMDKLNNENNLPGKMIPVPREISAGCGIAYSIDASIKEKAISLANENNVNIESIHEIEMY' A
#
# COMPACT_ATOMS: atom_id res chain seq x y z
N MET A 1 23.31 -7.09 8.29
CA MET A 1 22.36 -6.58 9.30
C MET A 1 21.12 -6.05 8.58
N ILE A 2 19.95 -6.42 9.09
CA ILE A 2 18.68 -5.99 8.49
C ILE A 2 18.23 -4.70 9.19
N GLU A 3 18.00 -3.67 8.42
CA GLU A 3 17.53 -2.40 8.94
C GLU A 3 16.06 -2.21 8.63
N LYS A 4 15.34 -1.61 9.56
CA LYS A 4 13.96 -1.22 9.33
C LYS A 4 13.94 -0.02 8.40
N LYS A 5 13.00 -0.03 7.47
CA LYS A 5 12.77 1.10 6.57
C LYS A 5 11.36 1.60 6.76
N LEU A 6 11.19 2.90 6.59
CA LEU A 6 9.87 3.49 6.64
C LEU A 6 9.10 3.08 5.40
N LYS A 7 7.98 2.43 5.60
CA LYS A 7 7.09 1.98 4.53
C LYS A 7 5.77 2.71 4.60
N ALA A 8 5.21 3.00 3.45
CA ALA A 8 3.84 3.49 3.38
C ALA A 8 2.94 2.27 3.21
N VAL A 9 1.97 2.15 4.10
CA VAL A 9 1.04 1.01 4.10
C VAL A 9 -0.35 1.55 3.81
N PHE A 10 -0.93 1.09 2.71
CA PHE A 10 -2.27 1.49 2.31
C PHE A 10 -3.25 0.40 2.73
N SER A 11 -4.29 0.79 3.45
CA SER A 11 -5.35 -0.15 3.79
C SER A 11 -6.56 0.08 2.88
N PHE A 12 -7.34 -0.97 2.69
CA PHE A 12 -8.48 -0.94 1.78
C PHE A 12 -9.70 -1.57 2.45
N SER A 13 -10.88 -1.10 2.09
CA SER A 13 -12.12 -1.71 2.56
C SER A 13 -12.52 -2.92 1.73
N LYS A 14 -11.99 -3.03 0.51
CA LYS A 14 -12.28 -4.16 -0.40
C LYS A 14 -11.01 -4.74 -0.95
N THR A 15 -10.97 -6.06 -1.03
CA THR A 15 -9.82 -6.77 -1.61
C THR A 15 -9.59 -6.37 -3.07
N SER A 16 -10.65 -6.09 -3.81
CA SER A 16 -10.54 -5.67 -5.20
C SER A 16 -9.72 -4.39 -5.37
N ASP A 17 -9.81 -3.46 -4.42
CA ASP A 17 -9.03 -2.24 -4.47
C ASP A 17 -7.55 -2.51 -4.20
N ALA A 18 -7.26 -3.42 -3.28
CA ALA A 18 -5.89 -3.84 -3.01
C ALA A 18 -5.26 -4.48 -4.26
N MET A 19 -6.02 -5.31 -4.95
CA MET A 19 -5.55 -5.96 -6.17
C MET A 19 -5.32 -4.94 -7.30
N LYS A 20 -6.19 -3.95 -7.41
CA LYS A 20 -5.99 -2.86 -8.38
C LYS A 20 -4.70 -2.10 -8.09
N MET A 21 -4.44 -1.81 -6.83
CA MET A 21 -3.23 -1.10 -6.43
C MET A 21 -1.99 -1.89 -6.82
N ASP A 22 -1.99 -3.19 -6.55
CA ASP A 22 -0.87 -4.07 -6.90
C ASP A 22 -0.62 -4.06 -8.42
N LYS A 23 -1.68 -4.21 -9.19
CA LYS A 23 -1.58 -4.20 -10.65
C LYS A 23 -1.04 -2.88 -11.18
N LEU A 24 -1.56 -1.76 -10.70
CA LEU A 24 -1.12 -0.44 -11.13
C LEU A 24 0.34 -0.21 -10.84
N ASN A 25 0.77 -0.58 -9.64
CA ASN A 25 2.17 -0.37 -9.27
C ASN A 25 3.10 -1.25 -10.09
N ASN A 26 2.71 -2.48 -10.37
CA ASN A 26 3.50 -3.37 -11.22
C ASN A 26 3.60 -2.84 -12.64
N GLU A 27 2.50 -2.32 -13.20
CA GLU A 27 2.49 -1.76 -14.55
C GLU A 27 3.34 -0.48 -14.67
N ASN A 28 3.49 0.23 -13.57
CA ASN A 28 4.25 1.48 -13.54
C ASN A 28 5.64 1.33 -12.93
N ASN A 29 6.08 0.09 -12.73
CA ASN A 29 7.41 -0.23 -12.19
C ASN A 29 7.65 0.37 -10.80
N LEU A 30 6.59 0.48 -10.00
CA LEU A 30 6.71 0.92 -8.61
C LEU A 30 6.83 -0.32 -7.72
N PRO A 31 7.94 -0.48 -7.00
CA PRO A 31 8.12 -1.65 -6.14
C PRO A 31 7.18 -1.61 -4.94
N GLY A 32 6.54 -2.72 -4.66
CA GLY A 32 5.64 -2.86 -3.54
C GLY A 32 5.09 -4.26 -3.49
N LYS A 33 4.34 -4.57 -2.44
CA LYS A 33 3.73 -5.88 -2.31
C LYS A 33 2.50 -5.84 -1.43
N MET A 34 1.59 -6.78 -1.65
CA MET A 34 0.44 -6.97 -0.77
C MET A 34 0.90 -7.71 0.49
N ILE A 35 0.41 -7.26 1.63
CA ILE A 35 0.75 -7.84 2.93
C ILE A 35 -0.52 -8.00 3.76
N PRO A 36 -0.52 -8.89 4.76
CA PRO A 36 -1.59 -8.91 5.74
C PRO A 36 -1.61 -7.57 6.47
N VAL A 37 -2.79 -7.08 6.80
CA VAL A 37 -2.92 -5.80 7.50
C VAL A 37 -2.18 -5.89 8.85
N PRO A 38 -1.27 -4.93 9.14
CA PRO A 38 -0.59 -4.92 10.44
C PRO A 38 -1.56 -4.69 11.59
N ARG A 39 -1.17 -5.13 12.78
CA ARG A 39 -2.01 -4.97 13.98
C ARG A 39 -2.32 -3.51 14.31
N GLU A 40 -1.40 -2.61 13.96
CA GLU A 40 -1.57 -1.19 14.21
C GLU A 40 -2.64 -0.56 13.34
N ILE A 41 -3.05 -1.27 12.28
CA ILE A 41 -4.01 -0.77 11.32
C ILE A 41 -5.25 -1.64 11.34
N SER A 42 -6.42 -1.02 11.33
CA SER A 42 -7.68 -1.74 11.19
C SER A 42 -8.19 -1.56 9.77
N ALA A 43 -8.45 -2.66 9.07
CA ALA A 43 -8.96 -2.61 7.71
C ALA A 43 -10.01 -3.70 7.49
N GLY A 44 -11.02 -3.38 6.71
CA GLY A 44 -12.16 -4.27 6.50
C GLY A 44 -11.82 -5.53 5.72
N CYS A 45 -10.87 -5.48 4.78
CA CYS A 45 -10.55 -6.63 3.94
C CYS A 45 -9.40 -7.49 4.47
N GLY A 46 -8.68 -7.04 5.49
CA GLY A 46 -7.56 -7.79 6.06
C GLY A 46 -6.29 -7.79 5.23
N ILE A 47 -6.27 -7.08 4.11
CA ILE A 47 -5.11 -6.99 3.21
C ILE A 47 -4.71 -5.53 3.06
N ALA A 48 -3.41 -5.29 3.05
CA ALA A 48 -2.85 -3.96 2.82
C ALA A 48 -1.80 -4.03 1.73
N TYR A 49 -1.36 -2.87 1.26
CA TYR A 49 -0.30 -2.79 0.27
C TYR A 49 0.85 -1.95 0.83
N SER A 50 2.05 -2.51 0.79
CA SER A 50 3.22 -1.87 1.36
C SER A 50 4.17 -1.41 0.26
N ILE A 51 4.60 -0.15 0.33
CA ILE A 51 5.59 0.41 -0.58
C ILE A 51 6.61 1.20 0.22
N ASP A 52 7.73 1.53 -0.42
CA ASP A 52 8.71 2.42 0.18
C ASP A 52 8.09 3.81 0.36
N ALA A 53 8.31 4.43 1.50
CA ALA A 53 7.73 5.75 1.79
C ALA A 53 8.18 6.82 0.79
N SER A 54 9.35 6.65 0.17
CA SER A 54 9.87 7.62 -0.79
C SER A 54 9.02 7.72 -2.06
N ILE A 55 8.23 6.69 -2.39
CA ILE A 55 7.37 6.70 -3.58
C ILE A 55 5.88 6.78 -3.22
N LYS A 56 5.58 7.10 -1.97
CA LYS A 56 4.20 7.16 -1.48
C LYS A 56 3.31 8.07 -2.32
N GLU A 57 3.78 9.29 -2.58
CA GLU A 57 2.98 10.27 -3.30
C GLU A 57 2.70 9.84 -4.73
N LYS A 58 3.68 9.22 -5.37
CA LYS A 58 3.49 8.72 -6.73
C LYS A 58 2.43 7.63 -6.77
N ALA A 59 2.47 6.73 -5.80
CA ALA A 59 1.46 5.67 -5.70
C ALA A 59 0.08 6.23 -5.42
N ILE A 60 -0.02 7.25 -4.56
CA ILE A 60 -1.29 7.90 -4.28
C ILE A 60 -1.87 8.55 -5.54
N SER A 61 -1.04 9.23 -6.31
CA SER A 61 -1.48 9.85 -7.56
C SER A 61 -2.02 8.82 -8.53
N LEU A 62 -1.32 7.70 -8.68
CA LEU A 62 -1.78 6.62 -9.55
C LEU A 62 -3.12 6.05 -9.09
N ALA A 63 -3.27 5.85 -7.79
CA ALA A 63 -4.51 5.34 -7.22
C ALA A 63 -5.67 6.28 -7.51
N ASN A 64 -5.45 7.58 -7.32
CA ASN A 64 -6.49 8.59 -7.56
C ASN A 64 -6.88 8.65 -9.04
N GLU A 65 -5.91 8.57 -9.93
CA GLU A 65 -6.16 8.60 -11.38
C GLU A 65 -6.95 7.39 -11.86
N ASN A 66 -6.86 6.28 -11.16
CA ASN A 66 -7.47 5.02 -11.56
C ASN A 66 -8.61 4.58 -10.65
N ASN A 67 -9.12 5.49 -9.84
CA ASN A 67 -10.28 5.25 -8.97
C ASN A 67 -10.09 4.09 -7.98
N VAL A 68 -8.90 3.96 -7.43
CA VAL A 68 -8.65 3.00 -6.36
C VAL A 68 -9.04 3.65 -5.03
N ASN A 69 -9.94 3.01 -4.29
CA ASN A 69 -10.37 3.51 -3.00
C ASN A 69 -9.41 3.06 -1.91
N ILE A 70 -8.62 3.99 -1.41
CA ILE A 70 -7.71 3.74 -0.29
C ILE A 70 -8.45 4.13 0.99
N GLU A 71 -8.57 3.19 1.92
CA GLU A 71 -9.25 3.46 3.19
C GLU A 71 -8.42 4.34 4.10
N SER A 72 -7.15 4.00 4.27
CA SER A 72 -6.23 4.79 5.07
C SER A 72 -4.80 4.55 4.64
N ILE A 73 -3.93 5.50 5.01
CA ILE A 73 -2.51 5.43 4.67
C ILE A 73 -1.71 5.62 5.95
N HIS A 74 -0.76 4.73 6.18
CA HIS A 74 0.07 4.76 7.38
C HIS A 74 1.53 4.64 6.99
N GLU A 75 2.40 5.29 7.75
CA GLU A 75 3.83 5.12 7.59
C GLU A 75 4.34 4.29 8.77
N ILE A 76 4.89 3.13 8.48
CA ILE A 76 5.31 2.15 9.49
C ILE A 76 6.71 1.69 9.16
N GLU A 77 7.57 1.60 10.20
CA GLU A 77 8.88 1.02 10.03
C GLU A 77 8.77 -0.49 9.94
N MET A 78 9.30 -1.06 8.88
CA MET A 78 9.23 -2.50 8.61
C MET A 78 10.52 -2.99 8.00
N TYR A 79 10.76 -4.27 8.11
CA TYR A 79 11.89 -4.93 7.47
C TYR A 79 11.63 -5.22 6.00
#